data_2334da187e914df53ef29170e39f00b0
#
_entry.id   2334da187e914df53ef29170e39f00b0
#
_cell.length_a   1.000
_cell.length_b   1.000
_cell.length_c   1.000
_cell.angle_alpha   90.00
_cell.angle_beta   90.00
_cell.angle_gamma   90.00
#
_symmetry.space_group_name_H-M   'P 1'
#
loop_
_entity.id
_entity.type
_entity.pdbx_description
1 polymer ?
#
loop_
_entity_poly.entity_id
_entity_poly.type
_entity_poly.pdbx_seq_one_letter_code
_entity_poly.pdbx_strand_id
1 'polypeptide(L)'
;MEQLALKLRRDWGIDNYAPIDIFSLALEKIDNLTLKWYEMDGIVSGCCLRSEDDNLILINSRHSKGRQNFTLAHELYHLNFDESSDTRICKLNSKDEIEDKANKFASYFLMPKCALEDYYYRNEIKEWTLKDMVKCEQLFQISHKAMITRLHEEKYLNDENFEKLSSPTFSIRKYAANLGFDTSLYESSPESKRNYVLGNLIPLTEEVYEKEYIPKRLRDQVLLKNFRADIVYNTEEDSGFD
;
A
#
# COMPACT_ATOMS: atom_id res chain seq x y z
N MET A 1 8.95 3.79 16.37
CA MET A 1 8.26 3.82 15.08
C MET A 1 6.92 4.54 15.16
N GLU A 2 6.11 4.31 16.18
CA GLU A 2 4.84 5.03 16.36
C GLU A 2 4.99 6.56 16.26
N GLN A 3 5.95 7.15 16.98
CA GLN A 3 6.18 8.60 16.94
C GLN A 3 6.53 9.14 15.55
N LEU A 4 7.26 8.36 14.75
CA LEU A 4 7.56 8.74 13.35
C LEU A 4 6.30 8.68 12.48
N ALA A 5 5.48 7.65 12.66
CA ALA A 5 4.22 7.51 11.95
C ALA A 5 3.25 8.67 12.29
N LEU A 6 3.09 8.98 13.58
CA LEU A 6 2.26 10.11 14.03
C LEU A 6 2.82 11.46 13.56
N LYS A 7 4.16 11.61 13.50
CA LYS A 7 4.80 12.80 12.94
C LYS A 7 4.43 12.96 11.48
N LEU A 8 4.61 11.92 10.65
CA LEU A 8 4.29 12.00 9.22
C LEU A 8 2.81 12.27 8.98
N ARG A 9 1.91 11.61 9.74
CA ARG A 9 0.47 11.90 9.66
C ARG A 9 0.17 13.38 9.94
N ARG A 10 0.76 13.95 11.00
CA ARG A 10 0.60 15.36 11.34
C ARG A 10 1.18 16.28 10.25
N ASP A 11 2.36 15.97 9.73
CA ASP A 11 3.04 16.77 8.69
C ASP A 11 2.21 16.76 7.38
N TRP A 12 1.45 15.68 7.14
CA TRP A 12 0.52 15.54 6.03
C TRP A 12 -0.90 16.05 6.32
N GLY A 13 -1.16 16.55 7.52
CA GLY A 13 -2.49 17.06 7.92
C GLY A 13 -3.54 15.98 8.15
N ILE A 14 -3.12 14.76 8.50
CA ILE A 14 -4.02 13.62 8.70
C ILE A 14 -4.38 13.51 10.19
N ASP A 15 -5.68 13.36 10.47
CA ASP A 15 -6.16 13.01 11.80
C ASP A 15 -5.67 11.60 12.21
N ASN A 16 -5.19 11.48 13.46
CA ASN A 16 -4.66 10.22 13.97
C ASN A 16 -5.70 9.13 14.18
N TYR A 17 -6.97 9.45 14.17
CA TYR A 17 -8.07 8.49 14.30
C TYR A 17 -8.69 8.10 12.95
N ALA A 18 -8.43 8.89 11.90
CA ALA A 18 -9.02 8.68 10.58
C ALA A 18 -8.34 7.54 9.81
N PRO A 19 -9.11 6.68 9.11
CA PRO A 19 -8.58 5.82 8.07
C PRO A 19 -8.05 6.65 6.90
N ILE A 20 -7.15 6.10 6.11
CA ILE A 20 -6.52 6.81 4.98
C ILE A 20 -6.62 6.01 3.68
N ASP A 21 -6.85 6.70 2.57
CA ASP A 21 -6.52 6.20 1.23
C ASP A 21 -5.06 6.52 0.96
N ILE A 22 -4.20 5.55 1.25
CA ILE A 22 -2.76 5.76 1.24
C ILE A 22 -2.21 6.06 -0.17
N PHE A 23 -2.84 5.53 -1.24
CA PHE A 23 -2.36 5.77 -2.61
C PHE A 23 -2.64 7.20 -3.06
N SER A 24 -3.88 7.66 -2.90
CA SER A 24 -4.25 9.03 -3.23
C SER A 24 -3.45 10.03 -2.41
N LEU A 25 -3.29 9.74 -1.12
CA LEU A 25 -2.54 10.58 -0.19
C LEU A 25 -1.04 10.67 -0.55
N ALA A 26 -0.39 9.55 -0.88
CA ALA A 26 1.02 9.56 -1.26
C ALA A 26 1.25 10.39 -2.55
N LEU A 27 0.37 10.26 -3.54
CA LEU A 27 0.42 11.03 -4.78
C LEU A 27 0.19 12.55 -4.55
N GLU A 28 -0.62 12.91 -3.54
CA GLU A 28 -0.85 14.31 -3.17
C GLU A 28 0.32 14.93 -2.40
N LYS A 29 0.95 14.15 -1.52
CA LYS A 29 1.91 14.67 -0.53
C LYS A 29 3.37 14.54 -0.92
N ILE A 30 3.70 13.73 -1.90
CA ILE A 30 5.07 13.51 -2.34
C ILE A 30 5.24 14.05 -3.76
N ASP A 31 6.05 15.08 -3.87
CA ASP A 31 6.36 15.66 -5.17
C ASP A 31 7.05 14.64 -6.08
N ASN A 32 6.73 14.70 -7.36
CA ASN A 32 7.33 13.87 -8.40
C ASN A 32 7.26 12.35 -8.12
N LEU A 33 6.22 11.90 -7.39
CA LEU A 33 6.02 10.48 -7.11
C LEU A 33 5.42 9.77 -8.32
N THR A 34 6.01 8.63 -8.66
CA THR A 34 5.46 7.64 -9.57
C THR A 34 5.19 6.35 -8.83
N LEU A 35 3.96 5.86 -8.88
CA LEU A 35 3.55 4.55 -8.39
C LEU A 35 3.36 3.61 -9.56
N LYS A 36 4.01 2.45 -9.52
CA LYS A 36 3.90 1.46 -10.59
C LYS A 36 3.52 0.09 -10.03
N TRP A 37 2.40 -0.43 -10.48
CA TRP A 37 2.00 -1.81 -10.20
C TRP A 37 2.59 -2.74 -11.24
N TYR A 38 3.18 -3.83 -10.77
CA TYR A 38 3.79 -4.83 -11.62
C TYR A 38 3.64 -6.22 -11.00
N GLU A 39 3.45 -7.23 -11.83
CA GLU A 39 3.44 -8.61 -11.36
C GLU A 39 4.86 -9.06 -11.03
N MET A 40 5.15 -9.25 -9.76
CA MET A 40 6.44 -9.71 -9.25
C MET A 40 6.33 -11.10 -8.64
N ASP A 41 7.48 -11.72 -8.35
CA ASP A 41 7.52 -12.93 -7.54
C ASP A 41 6.84 -12.68 -6.18
N GLY A 42 6.12 -13.69 -5.66
CA GLY A 42 5.39 -13.59 -4.40
C GLY A 42 6.26 -13.27 -3.17
N ILE A 43 7.58 -13.42 -3.28
CA ILE A 43 8.55 -13.09 -2.22
C ILE A 43 8.80 -11.57 -2.17
N VAL A 44 8.73 -10.86 -3.30
CA VAL A 44 8.94 -9.42 -3.36
C VAL A 44 7.62 -8.69 -3.13
N SER A 45 7.59 -7.77 -2.19
CA SER A 45 6.40 -6.96 -1.90
C SER A 45 6.39 -5.65 -2.68
N GLY A 46 7.52 -4.98 -2.74
CA GLY A 46 7.70 -3.71 -3.41
C GLY A 46 9.15 -3.31 -3.46
N CYS A 47 9.42 -2.15 -3.99
CA CYS A 47 10.69 -1.45 -3.81
C CYS A 47 10.51 0.04 -4.05
N CYS A 48 11.33 0.86 -3.42
CA CYS A 48 11.43 2.28 -3.71
C CYS A 48 12.78 2.64 -4.32
N LEU A 49 12.72 3.65 -5.17
CA LEU A 49 13.87 4.32 -5.76
C LEU A 49 13.69 5.81 -5.51
N ARG A 50 14.70 6.45 -4.99
CA ARG A 50 14.75 7.89 -4.79
C ARG A 50 15.92 8.47 -5.60
N SER A 51 15.66 9.51 -6.36
CA SER A 51 16.67 10.36 -6.98
C SER A 51 16.55 11.78 -6.43
N GLU A 52 17.37 12.70 -6.93
CA GLU A 52 17.30 14.11 -6.50
C GLU A 52 15.94 14.74 -6.84
N ASP A 53 15.38 14.41 -8.01
CA ASP A 53 14.19 15.06 -8.53
C ASP A 53 12.95 14.15 -8.58
N ASP A 54 13.11 12.82 -8.54
CA ASP A 54 12.03 11.87 -8.78
C ASP A 54 11.98 10.74 -7.74
N ASN A 55 10.77 10.29 -7.44
CA ASN A 55 10.49 9.18 -6.55
C ASN A 55 9.69 8.10 -7.29
N LEU A 56 10.14 6.85 -7.22
CA LEU A 56 9.43 5.72 -7.81
C LEU A 56 9.19 4.65 -6.74
N ILE A 57 7.94 4.20 -6.61
CA ILE A 57 7.59 3.04 -5.80
C ILE A 57 6.96 1.97 -6.69
N LEU A 58 7.55 0.78 -6.67
CA LEU A 58 6.99 -0.41 -7.32
C LEU A 58 6.19 -1.22 -6.29
N ILE A 59 5.03 -1.72 -6.71
CA ILE A 59 4.11 -2.47 -5.85
C ILE A 59 3.75 -3.77 -6.54
N ASN A 60 3.86 -4.89 -5.82
CA ASN A 60 3.49 -6.18 -6.35
C ASN A 60 1.96 -6.32 -6.45
N SER A 61 1.45 -6.28 -7.66
CA SER A 61 0.03 -6.40 -7.97
C SER A 61 -0.58 -7.79 -7.68
N ARG A 62 0.25 -8.83 -7.53
CA ARG A 62 -0.20 -10.18 -7.12
C ARG A 62 -0.58 -10.27 -5.65
N HIS A 63 -0.18 -9.31 -4.83
CA HIS A 63 -0.57 -9.26 -3.43
C HIS A 63 -1.99 -8.71 -3.28
N SER A 64 -2.65 -9.07 -2.16
CA SER A 64 -3.96 -8.50 -1.84
C SER A 64 -3.89 -6.98 -1.65
N LYS A 65 -5.01 -6.28 -1.90
CA LYS A 65 -5.09 -4.83 -1.76
C LYS A 65 -4.62 -4.34 -0.39
N GLY A 66 -5.06 -5.00 0.70
CA GLY A 66 -4.61 -4.65 2.05
C GLY A 66 -3.11 -4.83 2.26
N ARG A 67 -2.49 -5.79 1.55
CA ARG A 67 -1.04 -5.95 1.58
C ARG A 67 -0.33 -4.92 0.70
N GLN A 68 -0.91 -4.52 -0.44
CA GLN A 68 -0.38 -3.43 -1.26
C GLN A 68 -0.40 -2.10 -0.50
N ASN A 69 -1.47 -1.81 0.26
CA ASN A 69 -1.54 -0.65 1.14
C ASN A 69 -0.41 -0.69 2.19
N PHE A 70 -0.20 -1.85 2.80
CA PHE A 70 0.90 -2.03 3.76
C PHE A 70 2.26 -1.86 3.11
N THR A 71 2.46 -2.40 1.91
CA THR A 71 3.69 -2.23 1.14
C THR A 71 3.97 -0.76 0.86
N LEU A 72 2.98 0.01 0.38
CA LEU A 72 3.20 1.44 0.16
C LEU A 72 3.58 2.16 1.47
N ALA A 73 2.89 1.89 2.58
CA ALA A 73 3.25 2.47 3.87
C ALA A 73 4.69 2.11 4.31
N HIS A 74 5.12 0.89 4.03
CA HIS A 74 6.46 0.41 4.29
C HIS A 74 7.51 1.17 3.43
N GLU A 75 7.25 1.32 2.12
CA GLU A 75 8.13 2.06 1.22
C GLU A 75 8.19 3.56 1.58
N LEU A 76 7.11 4.12 2.14
CA LEU A 76 7.13 5.49 2.66
C LEU A 76 8.12 5.67 3.83
N TYR A 77 8.35 4.63 4.64
CA TYR A 77 9.40 4.68 5.65
C TYR A 77 10.78 4.84 5.01
N HIS A 78 11.09 4.01 4.03
CA HIS A 78 12.38 4.07 3.32
C HIS A 78 12.55 5.41 2.62
N LEU A 79 11.50 5.91 1.99
CA LEU A 79 11.54 7.16 1.27
C LEU A 79 11.78 8.38 2.18
N ASN A 80 11.21 8.39 3.39
CA ASN A 80 11.25 9.56 4.28
C ASN A 80 12.30 9.48 5.38
N PHE A 81 12.73 8.27 5.80
CA PHE A 81 13.51 8.09 7.03
C PHE A 81 14.74 7.19 6.87
N ASP A 82 14.90 6.51 5.73
CA ASP A 82 16.06 5.67 5.48
C ASP A 82 17.09 6.44 4.64
N GLU A 83 18.22 6.74 5.25
CA GLU A 83 19.34 7.45 4.60
C GLU A 83 20.31 6.50 3.90
N SER A 84 20.11 5.18 3.99
CA SER A 84 21.17 4.19 3.70
C SER A 84 21.33 3.79 2.25
N SER A 85 20.39 4.11 1.34
CA SER A 85 20.55 3.84 -0.10
C SER A 85 19.49 4.52 -0.98
N ASP A 86 19.88 4.83 -2.21
CA ASP A 86 18.98 5.38 -3.23
C ASP A 86 18.00 4.35 -3.82
N THR A 87 18.27 3.06 -3.59
CA THR A 87 17.44 1.95 -4.09
C THR A 87 17.32 0.84 -3.05
N ARG A 88 16.09 0.50 -2.68
CA ARG A 88 15.81 -0.66 -1.83
C ARG A 88 14.80 -1.61 -2.45
N ILE A 89 15.08 -2.91 -2.37
CA ILE A 89 14.16 -3.99 -2.75
C ILE A 89 13.67 -4.67 -1.49
N CYS A 90 12.39 -4.51 -1.17
CA CYS A 90 11.77 -5.05 0.03
C CYS A 90 11.28 -6.48 -0.20
N LYS A 91 11.92 -7.44 0.49
CA LYS A 91 11.57 -8.85 0.45
C LYS A 91 10.81 -9.26 1.69
N LEU A 92 9.87 -10.18 1.52
CA LEU A 92 9.21 -10.84 2.64
C LEU A 92 10.21 -11.52 3.56
N ASN A 93 9.99 -11.32 4.88
CA ASN A 93 10.77 -11.98 5.94
C ASN A 93 12.28 -11.66 5.90
N SER A 94 12.68 -10.50 5.37
CA SER A 94 14.02 -9.99 5.64
C SER A 94 14.21 -9.83 7.15
N LYS A 95 15.34 -10.31 7.68
CA LYS A 95 15.73 -10.14 9.09
C LYS A 95 16.59 -8.88 9.29
N ASP A 96 16.39 -7.87 8.51
CA ASP A 96 17.09 -6.60 8.60
C ASP A 96 16.35 -5.70 9.62
N GLU A 97 17.09 -5.09 10.54
CA GLU A 97 16.55 -4.19 11.56
C GLU A 97 15.81 -2.99 10.94
N ILE A 98 16.24 -2.54 9.75
CA ILE A 98 15.60 -1.44 9.03
C ILE A 98 14.25 -1.89 8.47
N GLU A 99 14.16 -3.11 7.94
CA GLU A 99 12.91 -3.71 7.47
C GLU A 99 11.90 -3.88 8.63
N ASP A 100 12.37 -4.28 9.82
CA ASP A 100 11.53 -4.36 11.02
C ASP A 100 11.00 -2.98 11.43
N LYS A 101 11.84 -1.93 11.32
CA LYS A 101 11.42 -0.55 11.58
C LYS A 101 10.38 -0.09 10.55
N ALA A 102 10.59 -0.39 9.27
CA ALA A 102 9.65 -0.05 8.20
C ALA A 102 8.30 -0.77 8.38
N ASN A 103 8.31 -2.06 8.75
CA ASN A 103 7.10 -2.82 9.05
C ASN A 103 6.33 -2.22 10.24
N LYS A 104 7.01 -1.88 11.32
CA LYS A 104 6.39 -1.23 12.48
C LYS A 104 5.84 0.14 12.14
N PHE A 105 6.61 0.93 11.39
CA PHE A 105 6.14 2.23 10.91
C PHE A 105 4.87 2.07 10.07
N ALA A 106 4.85 1.18 9.08
CA ALA A 106 3.68 0.93 8.22
C ALA A 106 2.44 0.56 9.03
N SER A 107 2.59 -0.31 10.02
CA SER A 107 1.52 -0.72 10.92
C SER A 107 0.92 0.48 11.68
N TYR A 108 1.76 1.35 12.27
CA TYR A 108 1.30 2.53 13.00
C TYR A 108 0.82 3.66 12.08
N PHE A 109 1.38 3.78 10.86
CA PHE A 109 0.95 4.79 9.91
C PHE A 109 -0.45 4.54 9.38
N LEU A 110 -0.76 3.27 9.02
CA LEU A 110 -2.08 2.89 8.55
C LEU A 110 -3.12 2.89 9.68
N MET A 111 -2.75 2.41 10.87
CA MET A 111 -3.63 2.32 12.03
C MET A 111 -2.87 2.70 13.30
N PRO A 112 -2.85 3.99 13.68
CA PRO A 112 -2.24 4.45 14.93
C PRO A 112 -2.80 3.71 16.15
N LYS A 113 -2.02 3.61 17.22
CA LYS A 113 -2.47 2.93 18.44
C LYS A 113 -3.73 3.58 19.01
N CYS A 114 -3.77 4.90 19.05
CA CYS A 114 -4.95 5.64 19.51
C CYS A 114 -6.20 5.34 18.66
N ALA A 115 -6.05 5.13 17.35
CA ALA A 115 -7.17 4.76 16.47
C ALA A 115 -7.67 3.34 16.73
N LEU A 116 -6.77 2.38 16.99
CA LEU A 116 -7.14 1.02 17.37
C LEU A 116 -7.86 1.00 18.73
N GLU A 117 -7.34 1.73 19.71
CA GLU A 117 -7.94 1.85 21.05
C GLU A 117 -9.31 2.53 20.98
N ASP A 118 -9.44 3.62 20.22
CA ASP A 118 -10.73 4.30 20.02
C ASP A 118 -11.75 3.36 19.33
N TYR A 119 -11.32 2.60 18.30
CA TYR A 119 -12.17 1.60 17.66
C TYR A 119 -12.64 0.53 18.67
N TYR A 120 -11.72 0.03 19.51
CA TYR A 120 -12.01 -0.95 20.55
C TYR A 120 -13.08 -0.45 21.53
N TYR A 121 -12.92 0.76 22.06
CA TYR A 121 -13.85 1.35 23.03
C TYR A 121 -15.20 1.73 22.41
N ARG A 122 -15.21 2.35 21.23
CA ARG A 122 -16.48 2.74 20.56
C ARG A 122 -17.35 1.57 20.15
N ASN A 123 -16.74 0.43 19.84
CA ASN A 123 -17.48 -0.78 19.49
C ASN A 123 -17.73 -1.71 20.68
N GLU A 124 -17.41 -1.25 21.91
CA GLU A 124 -17.61 -1.99 23.17
C GLU A 124 -17.02 -3.42 23.11
N ILE A 125 -15.89 -3.58 22.44
CA ILE A 125 -15.24 -4.88 22.24
C ILE A 125 -14.71 -5.34 23.61
N LYS A 126 -15.18 -6.48 24.09
CA LYS A 126 -14.65 -7.12 25.31
C LYS A 126 -13.56 -8.11 24.96
N GLU A 127 -13.77 -8.85 23.88
CA GLU A 127 -12.86 -9.80 23.29
C GLU A 127 -12.97 -9.69 21.77
N TRP A 128 -11.84 -9.64 21.07
CA TRP A 128 -11.82 -9.50 19.62
C TRP A 128 -12.40 -10.73 18.94
N THR A 129 -13.54 -10.57 18.30
CA THR A 129 -14.09 -11.59 17.42
C THR A 129 -13.53 -11.42 15.99
N LEU A 130 -13.57 -12.48 15.20
CA LEU A 130 -13.18 -12.42 13.80
C LEU A 130 -14.02 -11.39 13.00
N LYS A 131 -15.28 -11.22 13.38
CA LYS A 131 -16.18 -10.21 12.78
C LYS A 131 -15.70 -8.79 13.08
N ASP A 132 -15.26 -8.52 14.30
CA ASP A 132 -14.73 -7.19 14.67
C ASP A 132 -13.41 -6.91 13.97
N MET A 133 -12.55 -7.94 13.83
CA MET A 133 -11.30 -7.83 13.05
C MET A 133 -11.60 -7.46 11.61
N VAL A 134 -12.50 -8.18 10.93
CA VAL A 134 -12.88 -7.89 9.54
C VAL A 134 -13.42 -6.46 9.39
N LYS A 135 -14.29 -6.01 10.29
CA LYS A 135 -14.80 -4.63 10.26
C LYS A 135 -13.68 -3.60 10.42
N CYS A 136 -12.73 -3.84 11.32
CA CYS A 136 -11.59 -2.97 11.54
C CYS A 136 -10.64 -2.97 10.33
N GLU A 137 -10.37 -4.14 9.73
CA GLU A 137 -9.59 -4.28 8.50
C GLU A 137 -10.19 -3.49 7.34
N GLN A 138 -11.51 -3.59 7.15
CA GLN A 138 -12.23 -2.85 6.11
C GLN A 138 -12.18 -1.33 6.36
N LEU A 139 -12.29 -0.90 7.61
CA LEU A 139 -12.22 0.52 7.96
C LEU A 139 -10.82 1.09 7.68
N PHE A 140 -9.77 0.45 8.17
CA PHE A 140 -8.40 0.94 8.06
C PHE A 140 -7.68 0.47 6.79
N GLN A 141 -8.34 -0.32 5.94
CA GLN A 141 -7.80 -0.83 4.68
C GLN A 141 -6.48 -1.60 4.85
N ILE A 142 -6.35 -2.36 5.94
CA ILE A 142 -5.17 -3.17 6.27
C ILE A 142 -5.43 -4.65 5.98
N SER A 143 -4.34 -5.41 5.73
CA SER A 143 -4.45 -6.85 5.52
C SER A 143 -4.76 -7.59 6.83
N HIS A 144 -5.41 -8.76 6.72
CA HIS A 144 -5.66 -9.63 7.88
C HIS A 144 -4.38 -9.95 8.67
N LYS A 145 -3.28 -10.26 7.96
CA LYS A 145 -2.00 -10.50 8.61
C LYS A 145 -1.52 -9.29 9.42
N ALA A 146 -1.63 -8.08 8.88
CA ALA A 146 -1.25 -6.86 9.60
C ALA A 146 -2.12 -6.66 10.84
N MET A 147 -3.44 -6.90 10.73
CA MET A 147 -4.38 -6.79 11.83
C MET A 147 -4.06 -7.76 12.97
N ILE A 148 -3.97 -9.06 12.69
CA ILE A 148 -3.70 -10.06 13.72
C ILE A 148 -2.32 -9.88 14.37
N THR A 149 -1.30 -9.51 13.58
CA THR A 149 0.03 -9.19 14.11
C THR A 149 -0.06 -8.02 15.08
N ARG A 150 -0.78 -6.96 14.70
CA ARG A 150 -0.96 -5.80 15.57
C ARG A 150 -1.71 -6.13 16.86
N LEU A 151 -2.81 -6.89 16.79
CA LEU A 151 -3.56 -7.33 17.97
C LEU A 151 -2.73 -8.21 18.91
N HIS A 152 -1.86 -9.04 18.34
CA HIS A 152 -0.95 -9.89 19.11
C HIS A 152 0.14 -9.04 19.81
N GLU A 153 0.77 -8.10 19.11
CA GLU A 153 1.77 -7.18 19.66
C GLU A 153 1.19 -6.32 20.80
N GLU A 154 -0.04 -5.83 20.66
CA GLU A 154 -0.74 -5.05 21.68
C GLU A 154 -1.41 -5.92 22.77
N LYS A 155 -1.21 -7.26 22.72
CA LYS A 155 -1.75 -8.24 23.69
C LYS A 155 -3.27 -8.36 23.76
N TYR A 156 -3.95 -7.99 22.68
CA TYR A 156 -5.38 -8.27 22.50
C TYR A 156 -5.64 -9.68 21.99
N LEU A 157 -4.62 -10.36 21.44
CA LEU A 157 -4.71 -11.70 20.91
C LEU A 157 -3.61 -12.56 21.55
N ASN A 158 -3.95 -13.75 22.03
CA ASN A 158 -2.99 -14.70 22.58
C ASN A 158 -2.29 -15.53 21.47
N ASP A 159 -1.23 -16.25 21.82
CA ASP A 159 -0.42 -17.03 20.88
C ASP A 159 -1.25 -18.08 20.13
N GLU A 160 -2.12 -18.81 20.84
CA GLU A 160 -2.97 -19.86 20.25
C GLU A 160 -3.90 -19.31 19.14
N ASN A 161 -4.59 -18.22 19.45
CA ASN A 161 -5.48 -17.57 18.50
C ASN A 161 -4.70 -16.94 17.33
N PHE A 162 -3.53 -16.37 17.60
CA PHE A 162 -2.65 -15.84 16.56
C PHE A 162 -2.19 -16.91 15.58
N GLU A 163 -1.71 -18.07 16.07
CA GLU A 163 -1.32 -19.21 15.23
C GLU A 163 -2.48 -19.74 14.41
N LYS A 164 -3.65 -19.91 15.02
CA LYS A 164 -4.87 -20.36 14.34
C LYS A 164 -5.27 -19.45 13.19
N LEU A 165 -5.29 -18.14 13.42
CA LEU A 165 -5.67 -17.13 12.42
C LEU A 165 -4.59 -16.93 11.34
N SER A 166 -3.32 -17.19 11.67
CA SER A 166 -2.19 -17.14 10.73
C SER A 166 -2.09 -18.39 9.86
N SER A 167 -2.88 -19.43 10.12
CA SER A 167 -2.80 -20.69 9.40
C SER A 167 -3.12 -20.52 7.90
N PRO A 168 -2.33 -21.15 7.00
CA PRO A 168 -2.61 -21.15 5.56
C PRO A 168 -3.97 -21.72 5.16
N THR A 169 -4.57 -22.56 6.02
CA THR A 169 -5.90 -23.14 5.81
C THR A 169 -7.03 -22.18 6.14
N PHE A 170 -6.74 -21.10 6.83
CA PHE A 170 -7.72 -20.08 7.19
C PHE A 170 -7.93 -19.10 6.03
N SER A 171 -9.18 -18.94 5.60
CA SER A 171 -9.53 -18.02 4.51
C SER A 171 -10.38 -16.85 5.01
N ILE A 172 -9.72 -15.75 5.31
CA ILE A 172 -10.39 -14.50 5.71
C ILE A 172 -11.32 -13.97 4.62
N ARG A 173 -10.95 -14.10 3.35
CA ARG A 173 -11.77 -13.70 2.21
C ARG A 173 -13.14 -14.38 2.24
N LYS A 174 -13.15 -15.72 2.41
CA LYS A 174 -14.40 -16.49 2.49
C LYS A 174 -15.23 -16.06 3.69
N TYR A 175 -14.60 -15.80 4.81
CA TYR A 175 -15.29 -15.35 6.02
C TYR A 175 -15.92 -13.97 5.81
N ALA A 176 -15.17 -12.99 5.25
CA ALA A 176 -15.68 -11.66 4.94
C ALA A 176 -16.87 -11.71 3.97
N ALA A 177 -16.77 -12.53 2.91
CA ALA A 177 -17.87 -12.74 1.96
C ALA A 177 -19.14 -13.27 2.66
N ASN A 178 -19.00 -14.24 3.57
CA ASN A 178 -20.14 -14.79 4.33
C ASN A 178 -20.78 -13.75 5.27
N LEU A 179 -20.07 -12.71 5.66
CA LEU A 179 -20.58 -11.58 6.44
C LEU A 179 -21.17 -10.46 5.56
N GLY A 180 -21.11 -10.60 4.23
CA GLY A 180 -21.60 -9.60 3.29
C GLY A 180 -20.65 -8.40 3.09
N PHE A 181 -19.37 -8.52 3.46
CA PHE A 181 -18.36 -7.50 3.20
C PHE A 181 -17.77 -7.62 1.78
N ASP A 182 -17.28 -6.49 1.25
CA ASP A 182 -16.46 -6.49 0.05
C ASP A 182 -15.18 -7.29 0.27
N THR A 183 -14.85 -8.17 -0.68
CA THR A 183 -13.67 -9.03 -0.60
C THR A 183 -12.43 -8.45 -1.28
N SER A 184 -12.56 -7.33 -1.96
CA SER A 184 -11.47 -6.70 -2.73
C SER A 184 -10.21 -6.44 -1.90
N LEU A 185 -10.37 -6.10 -0.61
CA LEU A 185 -9.26 -5.92 0.33
C LEU A 185 -8.35 -7.15 0.44
N TYR A 186 -8.92 -8.34 0.27
CA TYR A 186 -8.26 -9.65 0.41
C TYR A 186 -7.86 -10.27 -0.94
N GLU A 187 -8.07 -9.56 -2.03
CA GLU A 187 -7.80 -10.00 -3.39
C GLU A 187 -6.61 -9.27 -4.00
N SER A 188 -5.94 -9.91 -4.94
CA SER A 188 -4.92 -9.26 -5.79
C SER A 188 -5.58 -8.27 -6.74
N SER A 189 -4.78 -7.41 -7.35
CA SER A 189 -5.28 -6.49 -8.38
C SER A 189 -6.01 -7.25 -9.49
N PRO A 190 -7.15 -6.74 -9.98
CA PRO A 190 -7.81 -7.30 -11.15
C PRO A 190 -6.89 -7.22 -12.37
N GLU A 191 -7.12 -8.02 -13.38
CA GLU A 191 -6.24 -8.16 -14.55
C GLU A 191 -5.94 -6.83 -15.21
N SER A 192 -6.94 -5.95 -15.35
CA SER A 192 -6.81 -4.60 -15.90
C SER A 192 -5.90 -3.67 -15.09
N LYS A 193 -5.65 -3.98 -13.80
CA LYS A 193 -4.82 -3.18 -12.88
C LYS A 193 -3.59 -3.94 -12.37
N ARG A 194 -3.20 -5.02 -13.05
CA ARG A 194 -1.99 -5.76 -12.66
C ARG A 194 -0.70 -5.06 -13.07
N ASN A 195 -0.76 -4.37 -14.20
CA ASN A 195 0.36 -3.64 -14.76
C ASN A 195 -0.13 -2.26 -15.16
N TYR A 196 0.08 -1.28 -14.30
CA TYR A 196 -0.29 0.09 -14.60
C TYR A 196 0.55 1.09 -13.78
N VAL A 197 0.46 2.36 -14.13
CA VAL A 197 1.24 3.45 -13.53
C VAL A 197 0.34 4.63 -13.20
N LEU A 198 0.64 5.27 -12.07
CA LEU A 198 0.06 6.54 -11.64
C LEU A 198 1.17 7.52 -11.25
N GLY A 199 0.86 8.81 -11.26
CA GLY A 199 1.74 9.88 -10.80
C GLY A 199 2.57 10.49 -11.91
N ASN A 200 3.76 10.99 -11.58
CA ASN A 200 4.51 11.97 -12.35
C ASN A 200 5.05 11.48 -13.70
N LEU A 201 5.31 10.19 -13.87
CA LEU A 201 6.00 9.68 -15.07
C LEU A 201 5.28 10.05 -16.39
N ILE A 202 3.96 9.96 -16.41
CA ILE A 202 3.20 10.22 -17.65
C ILE A 202 3.18 11.70 -17.97
N PRO A 203 2.74 12.61 -17.08
CA PRO A 203 2.76 14.06 -17.36
C PRO A 203 4.17 14.57 -17.66
N LEU A 204 5.21 14.08 -16.96
CA LEU A 204 6.58 14.45 -17.26
C LEU A 204 7.02 14.02 -18.67
N THR A 205 6.64 12.79 -19.09
CA THR A 205 6.96 12.27 -20.43
C THR A 205 6.31 13.13 -21.52
N GLU A 206 5.06 13.54 -21.32
CA GLU A 206 4.34 14.42 -22.25
C GLU A 206 4.97 15.83 -22.28
N GLU A 207 5.27 16.39 -21.10
CA GLU A 207 5.88 17.72 -20.99
C GLU A 207 7.22 17.82 -21.73
N VAL A 208 8.14 16.84 -21.53
CA VAL A 208 9.43 16.85 -22.18
C VAL A 208 9.33 16.57 -23.69
N TYR A 209 8.29 15.87 -24.11
CA TYR A 209 7.99 15.69 -25.53
C TYR A 209 7.45 16.99 -26.17
N GLU A 210 6.50 17.67 -25.53
CA GLU A 210 5.93 18.94 -26.00
C GLU A 210 6.99 20.04 -26.07
N LYS A 211 7.96 20.02 -25.18
CA LYS A 211 9.14 20.92 -25.19
C LYS A 211 10.23 20.49 -26.19
N GLU A 212 9.98 19.46 -27.00
CA GLU A 212 10.92 18.92 -27.99
C GLU A 212 12.26 18.42 -27.40
N TYR A 213 12.31 18.11 -26.09
CA TYR A 213 13.53 17.56 -25.46
C TYR A 213 13.75 16.10 -25.79
N ILE A 214 12.67 15.38 -26.14
CA ILE A 214 12.75 13.99 -26.57
C ILE A 214 11.98 13.77 -27.89
N PRO A 215 12.47 12.88 -28.79
CA PRO A 215 11.75 12.56 -30.01
C PRO A 215 10.51 11.67 -29.70
N LYS A 216 9.49 11.73 -30.59
CA LYS A 216 8.29 10.90 -30.48
C LYS A 216 8.59 9.42 -30.22
N ARG A 217 9.60 8.85 -30.87
CA ARG A 217 9.99 7.45 -30.68
C ARG A 217 10.33 7.15 -29.20
N LEU A 218 11.04 8.04 -28.53
CA LEU A 218 11.41 7.85 -27.11
C LEU A 218 10.21 8.01 -26.21
N ARG A 219 9.38 9.03 -26.43
CA ARG A 219 8.09 9.21 -25.75
C ARG A 219 7.24 7.94 -25.84
N ASP A 220 6.96 7.47 -27.06
CA ASP A 220 6.15 6.27 -27.29
C ASP A 220 6.76 5.02 -26.63
N GLN A 221 8.09 4.88 -26.67
CA GLN A 221 8.77 3.79 -25.97
C GLN A 221 8.61 3.83 -24.45
N VAL A 222 8.67 5.01 -23.83
CA VAL A 222 8.45 5.19 -22.39
C VAL A 222 7.02 4.81 -22.05
N LEU A 223 6.03 5.34 -22.79
CA LEU A 223 4.61 5.07 -22.56
C LEU A 223 4.28 3.57 -22.68
N LEU A 224 4.74 2.91 -23.74
CA LEU A 224 4.52 1.48 -23.96
C LEU A 224 5.14 0.61 -22.85
N LYS A 225 6.36 0.93 -22.39
CA LYS A 225 7.01 0.24 -21.27
C LYS A 225 6.30 0.45 -19.94
N ASN A 226 5.46 1.47 -19.86
CA ASN A 226 4.68 1.81 -18.66
C ASN A 226 3.17 1.58 -18.85
N PHE A 227 2.82 0.65 -19.75
CA PHE A 227 1.45 0.14 -19.95
C PHE A 227 0.44 1.19 -20.42
N ARG A 228 0.91 2.25 -21.09
CA ARG A 228 0.09 3.33 -21.64
C ARG A 228 0.02 3.27 -23.18
N ALA A 229 -0.27 2.07 -23.69
CA ALA A 229 -0.52 1.87 -25.11
C ALA A 229 -1.76 2.67 -25.60
N ASP A 230 -2.72 2.92 -24.71
CA ASP A 230 -3.89 3.77 -24.93
C ASP A 230 -3.48 5.15 -25.44
N ILE A 231 -2.49 5.79 -24.83
CA ILE A 231 -2.00 7.13 -25.23
C ILE A 231 -1.27 7.06 -26.58
N VAL A 232 -0.44 6.03 -26.80
CA VAL A 232 0.38 5.91 -28.02
C VAL A 232 -0.47 5.65 -29.25
N TYR A 233 -1.50 4.80 -29.10
CA TYR A 233 -2.37 4.39 -30.22
C TYR A 233 -3.69 5.17 -30.26
N ASN A 234 -3.88 6.10 -29.34
CA ASN A 234 -5.11 6.90 -29.22
C ASN A 234 -6.37 6.00 -29.14
N THR A 235 -6.24 4.86 -28.50
CA THR A 235 -7.36 3.96 -28.19
C THR A 235 -8.00 4.48 -26.92
N GLU A 236 -9.17 5.13 -27.03
CA GLU A 236 -10.02 5.38 -25.88
C GLU A 236 -10.36 4.01 -25.27
N GLU A 237 -9.92 3.72 -24.05
CA GLU A 237 -10.60 2.70 -23.26
C GLU A 237 -12.03 3.21 -23.12
N ASP A 238 -12.98 2.42 -23.62
CA ASP A 238 -14.41 2.70 -23.53
C ASP A 238 -14.74 3.00 -22.08
N SER A 239 -14.71 4.27 -21.72
CA SER A 239 -15.14 4.76 -20.42
C SER A 239 -16.64 4.53 -20.38
N GLY A 240 -17.02 3.34 -19.95
CA GLY A 240 -18.39 3.05 -19.58
C GLY A 240 -18.84 4.16 -18.61
N PHE A 241 -19.88 4.82 -19.01
CA PHE A 241 -20.58 5.94 -18.40
C PHE A 241 -20.39 6.05 -16.86
N ASP A 242 -19.96 7.24 -16.42
CA ASP A 242 -20.27 7.75 -15.08
C ASP A 242 -21.78 7.97 -14.92
#